data_c9506402e14dffa0ce2bbf4e2bed50b0
#
_entry.id   c9506402e14dffa0ce2bbf4e2bed50b0
#
_cell.length_a   1.000
_cell.length_b   1.000
_cell.length_c   1.000
_cell.angle_alpha   90.00
_cell.angle_beta   90.00
_cell.angle_gamma   90.00
#
_symmetry.space_group_name_H-M   'P 1'
#
loop_
_entity.id
_entity.type
_entity.pdbx_description
1 polymer ?
#
loop_
_entity_poly.entity_id
_entity_poly.type
_entity_poly.pdbx_seq_one_letter_code
_entity_poly.pdbx_strand_id
1 'polypeptide(L)'
;MNDTENMTFEKASEALVQEMKAGLDQLRARFAGQTVNWSGLQERLTKVISNGDEILSCHPEVVEVRPRELECDVVRFQNNKEKWVALVGLLNGHPYEIFTGLQDDEEGIMLPKSVTKGKIVKTVLGEGNKRYDFQFVNKRGYKITVEGLSEKFNPEYWNYAKLISGVLR
;
A
#
# COMPACT_ATOMS: atom_id res chain seq x y z
N MET A 1 -12.07 -29.22 -7.93
CA MET A 1 -11.41 -27.92 -8.14
C MET A 1 -12.27 -26.93 -7.39
N ASN A 2 -11.73 -26.37 -6.32
CA ASN A 2 -12.53 -25.56 -5.37
C ASN A 2 -12.68 -24.13 -5.89
N ASP A 3 -13.92 -23.74 -6.21
CA ASP A 3 -14.29 -22.37 -6.63
C ASP A 3 -14.29 -21.34 -5.48
N THR A 4 -13.62 -21.64 -4.37
CA THR A 4 -13.60 -20.80 -3.16
C THR A 4 -12.47 -19.77 -3.11
N GLU A 5 -11.55 -19.76 -4.07
CA GLU A 5 -10.33 -18.92 -3.99
C GLU A 5 -10.47 -17.50 -4.58
N ASN A 6 -11.61 -17.11 -5.14
CA ASN A 6 -11.76 -15.79 -5.78
C ASN A 6 -13.00 -14.98 -5.30
N MET A 7 -13.45 -15.22 -4.08
CA MET A 7 -14.51 -14.40 -3.52
C MET A 7 -13.91 -13.09 -2.98
N THR A 8 -14.32 -11.94 -3.56
CA THR A 8 -13.91 -10.64 -3.01
C THR A 8 -14.45 -10.49 -1.58
N PHE A 9 -13.73 -9.74 -0.73
CA PHE A 9 -14.13 -9.48 0.66
C PHE A 9 -15.57 -8.96 0.76
N GLU A 10 -16.01 -8.11 -0.17
CA GLU A 10 -17.36 -7.59 -0.24
C GLU A 10 -18.41 -8.71 -0.40
N LYS A 11 -18.18 -9.62 -1.34
CA LYS A 11 -19.09 -10.77 -1.54
C LYS A 11 -19.12 -11.71 -0.34
N ALA A 12 -17.98 -11.92 0.32
CA ALA A 12 -17.90 -12.73 1.52
C ALA A 12 -18.67 -12.09 2.69
N SER A 13 -18.55 -10.78 2.87
CA SER A 13 -19.29 -10.04 3.91
C SER A 13 -20.79 -10.00 3.65
N GLU A 14 -21.22 -9.80 2.42
CA GLU A 14 -22.64 -9.87 2.02
C GLU A 14 -23.22 -11.26 2.25
N ALA A 15 -22.49 -12.31 1.89
CA ALA A 15 -22.91 -13.69 2.12
C ALA A 15 -23.08 -13.97 3.62
N LEU A 16 -22.14 -13.53 4.46
CA LEU A 16 -22.23 -13.70 5.92
C LEU A 16 -23.43 -12.97 6.52
N VAL A 17 -23.70 -11.74 6.09
CA VAL A 17 -24.87 -10.97 6.54
C VAL A 17 -26.17 -11.65 6.14
N GLN A 18 -26.25 -12.22 4.93
CA GLN A 18 -27.43 -12.96 4.47
C GLN A 18 -27.62 -14.26 5.27
N GLU A 19 -26.55 -14.96 5.59
CA GLU A 19 -26.59 -16.19 6.39
C GLU A 19 -27.03 -15.91 7.84
N MET A 20 -26.55 -14.82 8.42
CA MET A 20 -26.99 -14.35 9.73
C MET A 20 -28.48 -13.97 9.74
N LYS A 21 -28.98 -13.28 8.73
CA LYS A 21 -30.41 -12.96 8.59
C LYS A 21 -31.27 -14.22 8.47
N ALA A 22 -30.84 -15.16 7.63
CA ALA A 22 -31.55 -16.43 7.47
C ALA A 22 -31.60 -17.26 8.78
N GLY A 23 -30.49 -17.30 9.52
CA GLY A 23 -30.44 -17.92 10.85
C GLY A 23 -31.40 -17.27 11.84
N LEU A 24 -31.55 -15.96 11.80
CA LEU A 24 -32.47 -15.18 12.63
C LEU A 24 -33.94 -15.50 12.32
N ASP A 25 -34.29 -15.61 11.05
CA ASP A 25 -35.64 -15.96 10.61
C ASP A 25 -36.00 -17.40 10.99
N GLN A 26 -35.04 -18.32 10.93
CA GLN A 26 -35.20 -19.70 11.44
C GLN A 26 -35.44 -19.73 12.95
N LEU A 27 -34.70 -18.94 13.72
CA LEU A 27 -34.95 -18.81 15.17
C LEU A 27 -36.32 -18.22 15.48
N ARG A 28 -36.76 -17.19 14.74
CA ARG A 28 -38.10 -16.63 14.87
C ARG A 28 -39.20 -17.67 14.58
N ALA A 29 -39.03 -18.46 13.53
CA ALA A 29 -39.99 -19.51 13.18
C ALA A 29 -40.05 -20.62 14.27
N ARG A 30 -38.87 -21.00 14.81
CA ARG A 30 -38.77 -22.05 15.83
C ARG A 30 -39.43 -21.66 17.18
N PHE A 31 -39.40 -20.38 17.52
CA PHE A 31 -39.95 -19.85 18.76
C PHE A 31 -41.28 -19.10 18.58
N ALA A 32 -41.91 -19.23 17.40
CA ALA A 32 -43.22 -18.65 17.15
C ALA A 32 -44.28 -19.22 18.14
N GLY A 33 -44.91 -18.34 18.91
CA GLY A 33 -45.89 -18.72 19.91
C GLY A 33 -45.37 -18.87 21.35
N GLN A 34 -44.08 -18.71 21.60
CA GLN A 34 -43.50 -18.63 22.95
C GLN A 34 -43.40 -17.17 23.39
N THR A 35 -43.58 -16.92 24.71
CA THR A 35 -43.36 -15.60 25.33
C THR A 35 -41.87 -15.29 25.42
N VAL A 36 -41.25 -14.96 24.30
CA VAL A 36 -39.86 -14.51 24.27
C VAL A 36 -39.86 -12.99 24.14
N ASN A 37 -39.03 -12.32 24.91
CA ASN A 37 -38.84 -10.87 24.76
C ASN A 37 -38.09 -10.56 23.44
N TRP A 38 -38.82 -10.59 22.33
CA TRP A 38 -38.30 -10.38 20.99
C TRP A 38 -37.71 -8.99 20.79
N SER A 39 -38.28 -7.98 21.47
CA SER A 39 -37.72 -6.61 21.37
C SER A 39 -36.34 -6.51 21.95
N GLY A 40 -36.08 -7.10 23.10
CA GLY A 40 -34.74 -7.13 23.69
C GLY A 40 -33.74 -7.96 22.91
N LEU A 41 -34.19 -9.06 22.29
CA LEU A 41 -33.32 -9.86 21.40
C LEU A 41 -33.01 -9.11 20.10
N GLN A 42 -34.00 -8.45 19.53
CA GLN A 42 -33.84 -7.65 18.31
C GLN A 42 -32.91 -6.47 18.55
N GLU A 43 -33.00 -5.78 19.69
CA GLU A 43 -32.10 -4.68 20.03
C GLU A 43 -30.64 -5.15 20.18
N ARG A 44 -30.44 -6.30 20.85
CA ARG A 44 -29.09 -6.90 20.98
C ARG A 44 -28.50 -7.32 19.63
N LEU A 45 -29.30 -7.92 18.77
CA LEU A 45 -28.89 -8.33 17.43
C LEU A 45 -28.62 -7.13 16.52
N THR A 46 -29.44 -6.08 16.62
CA THR A 46 -29.18 -4.84 15.88
C THR A 46 -27.85 -4.22 16.32
N LYS A 47 -27.54 -4.21 17.62
CA LYS A 47 -26.24 -3.75 18.12
C LYS A 47 -25.08 -4.60 17.61
N VAL A 48 -25.23 -5.94 17.57
CA VAL A 48 -24.18 -6.82 17.05
C VAL A 48 -23.98 -6.61 15.55
N ILE A 49 -25.07 -6.45 14.79
CA ILE A 49 -25.01 -6.17 13.36
C ILE A 49 -24.41 -4.78 13.11
N SER A 50 -24.85 -3.75 13.84
CA SER A 50 -24.29 -2.39 13.76
C SER A 50 -22.81 -2.35 14.11
N ASN A 51 -22.41 -3.05 15.17
CA ASN A 51 -20.99 -3.17 15.50
C ASN A 51 -20.22 -3.98 14.46
N GLY A 52 -20.86 -4.98 13.85
CA GLY A 52 -20.30 -5.72 12.71
C GLY A 52 -20.14 -4.84 11.48
N ASP A 53 -21.14 -4.03 11.17
CA ASP A 53 -21.07 -3.04 10.07
C ASP A 53 -20.03 -1.94 10.35
N GLU A 54 -19.84 -1.57 11.61
CA GLU A 54 -18.81 -0.61 12.05
C GLU A 54 -17.41 -1.24 12.00
N ILE A 55 -17.26 -2.52 12.33
CA ILE A 55 -16.03 -3.30 12.15
C ILE A 55 -15.76 -3.54 10.66
N LEU A 56 -16.79 -3.74 9.86
CA LEU A 56 -16.66 -3.90 8.39
C LEU A 56 -16.47 -2.56 7.68
N SER A 57 -16.94 -1.45 8.25
CA SER A 57 -16.69 -0.09 7.77
C SER A 57 -15.36 0.50 8.26
N CYS A 58 -14.79 -0.04 9.35
CA CYS A 58 -13.38 0.06 9.58
C CYS A 58 -12.73 -0.68 8.40
N HIS A 59 -12.45 0.06 7.33
CA HIS A 59 -11.66 -0.47 6.23
C HIS A 59 -10.55 -1.30 6.84
N PRO A 60 -10.47 -2.63 6.56
CA PRO A 60 -9.20 -3.29 6.79
C PRO A 60 -8.24 -2.36 6.12
N GLU A 61 -7.21 -1.89 6.82
CA GLU A 61 -6.15 -1.15 6.17
C GLU A 61 -5.86 -1.98 4.94
N VAL A 62 -6.32 -1.50 3.81
CA VAL A 62 -5.94 -2.09 2.54
C VAL A 62 -4.47 -1.82 2.55
N VAL A 63 -3.70 -2.83 2.95
CA VAL A 63 -2.26 -2.79 2.86
C VAL A 63 -2.05 -2.60 1.38
N GLU A 64 -1.93 -1.34 0.98
CA GLU A 64 -1.75 -0.97 -0.42
C GLU A 64 -0.50 -1.69 -0.86
N VAL A 65 -0.72 -2.83 -1.54
CA VAL A 65 0.39 -3.61 -2.05
C VAL A 65 1.13 -2.71 -3.01
N ARG A 66 2.36 -2.37 -2.66
CA ARG A 66 3.20 -1.52 -3.50
C ARG A 66 3.21 -2.06 -4.93
N PRO A 67 2.71 -1.32 -5.93
CA PRO A 67 2.75 -1.74 -7.31
C PRO A 67 4.19 -1.87 -7.81
N ARG A 68 4.37 -2.56 -8.91
CA ARG A 68 5.69 -2.74 -9.52
C ARG A 68 6.35 -1.40 -9.86
N GLU A 69 5.58 -0.45 -10.36
CA GLU A 69 6.03 0.88 -10.75
C GLU A 69 5.35 1.94 -9.89
N LEU A 70 6.11 2.89 -9.40
CA LEU A 70 5.61 4.10 -8.75
C LEU A 70 6.05 5.32 -9.53
N GLU A 71 5.16 6.29 -9.69
CA GLU A 71 5.55 7.63 -10.12
C GLU A 71 6.56 8.19 -9.12
N CYS A 72 7.50 8.99 -9.60
CA CYS A 72 8.58 9.49 -8.77
C CYS A 72 8.85 10.96 -9.02
N ASP A 73 8.86 11.74 -7.95
CA ASP A 73 9.38 13.11 -7.94
C ASP A 73 10.86 13.11 -7.54
N VAL A 74 11.64 13.93 -8.23
CA VAL A 74 13.07 14.11 -7.96
C VAL A 74 13.29 15.41 -7.22
N VAL A 75 13.56 15.31 -5.94
CA VAL A 75 13.83 16.46 -5.05
C VAL A 75 15.33 16.60 -4.87
N ARG A 76 15.84 17.82 -5.02
CA ARG A 76 17.24 18.15 -4.80
C ARG A 76 17.37 19.13 -3.66
N PHE A 77 18.34 18.89 -2.81
CA PHE A 77 18.63 19.77 -1.69
C PHE A 77 20.15 19.80 -1.43
N GLN A 78 20.55 20.73 -0.59
CA GLN A 78 21.96 20.87 -0.21
C GLN A 78 22.05 20.77 1.30
N ASN A 79 23.02 19.99 1.78
CA ASN A 79 23.37 19.86 3.17
C ASN A 79 24.89 20.04 3.31
N ASN A 80 25.34 21.00 4.12
CA ASN A 80 26.76 21.26 4.40
C ASN A 80 27.69 21.33 3.17
N LYS A 81 27.28 21.97 2.09
CA LYS A 81 27.96 22.05 0.78
C LYS A 81 27.83 20.79 -0.11
N GLU A 82 27.36 19.70 0.39
CA GLU A 82 27.07 18.50 -0.39
C GLU A 82 25.72 18.62 -1.11
N LYS A 83 25.68 18.17 -2.34
CA LYS A 83 24.44 18.11 -3.12
C LYS A 83 23.79 16.75 -2.93
N TRP A 84 22.53 16.79 -2.61
CA TRP A 84 21.73 15.60 -2.34
C TRP A 84 20.58 15.48 -3.33
N VAL A 85 20.15 14.25 -3.55
CA VAL A 85 18.95 13.92 -4.31
C VAL A 85 18.09 12.96 -3.51
N ALA A 86 16.79 13.22 -3.52
CA ALA A 86 15.78 12.29 -3.04
C ALA A 86 14.83 11.92 -4.17
N LEU A 87 14.63 10.63 -4.35
CA LEU A 87 13.66 10.04 -5.26
C LEU A 87 12.44 9.66 -4.42
N VAL A 88 11.36 10.43 -4.55
CA VAL A 88 10.13 10.25 -3.78
C VAL A 88 9.13 9.47 -4.62
N GLY A 89 8.96 8.20 -4.30
CA GLY A 89 7.96 7.34 -4.94
C GLY A 89 6.56 7.69 -4.44
N LEU A 90 5.64 7.86 -5.37
CA LEU A 90 4.26 8.28 -5.11
C LEU A 90 3.30 7.12 -5.38
N LEU A 91 2.39 6.89 -4.46
CA LEU A 91 1.25 5.99 -4.63
C LEU A 91 -0.03 6.82 -4.54
N ASN A 92 -0.84 6.79 -5.58
CA ASN A 92 -2.06 7.61 -5.68
C ASN A 92 -1.81 9.12 -5.45
N GLY A 93 -0.64 9.62 -5.85
CA GLY A 93 -0.24 11.01 -5.67
C GLY A 93 0.33 11.37 -4.30
N HIS A 94 0.41 10.43 -3.36
CA HIS A 94 0.96 10.61 -2.02
C HIS A 94 2.34 9.97 -1.88
N PRO A 95 3.27 10.60 -1.12
CA PRO A 95 4.56 10.00 -0.83
C PRO A 95 4.40 8.62 -0.17
N TYR A 96 5.04 7.62 -0.74
CA TYR A 96 4.97 6.23 -0.28
C TYR A 96 6.34 5.66 0.10
N GLU A 97 7.37 5.99 -0.66
CA GLU A 97 8.74 5.56 -0.38
C GLU A 97 9.75 6.63 -0.81
N ILE A 98 10.91 6.62 -0.19
CA ILE A 98 11.99 7.56 -0.48
C ILE A 98 13.30 6.79 -0.62
N PHE A 99 14.08 7.17 -1.65
CA PHE A 99 15.46 6.79 -1.83
C PHE A 99 16.28 8.07 -1.85
N THR A 100 17.29 8.19 -1.01
CA THR A 100 18.07 9.42 -0.89
C THR A 100 19.55 9.13 -0.76
N GLY A 101 20.37 10.03 -1.25
CA GLY A 101 21.82 9.98 -1.16
C GLY A 101 22.46 11.17 -1.86
N LEU A 102 23.77 11.11 -1.98
CA LEU A 102 24.56 12.16 -2.62
C LEU A 102 24.26 12.23 -4.13
N GLN A 103 24.28 13.44 -4.65
CA GLN A 103 24.27 13.68 -6.10
C GLN A 103 25.71 13.68 -6.61
N ASP A 104 26.28 12.50 -6.65
CA ASP A 104 27.67 12.24 -6.96
C ASP A 104 27.81 10.98 -7.83
N ASP A 105 28.87 10.88 -8.61
CA ASP A 105 29.10 9.75 -9.51
C ASP A 105 29.72 8.54 -8.79
N GLU A 106 30.38 8.75 -7.65
CA GLU A 106 31.11 7.69 -6.92
C GLU A 106 30.25 7.11 -5.79
N GLU A 107 29.63 7.97 -4.97
CA GLU A 107 28.90 7.56 -3.76
C GLU A 107 27.38 7.80 -3.85
N GLY A 108 26.84 8.01 -5.04
CA GLY A 108 25.43 8.35 -5.21
C GLY A 108 24.90 8.18 -6.61
N ILE A 109 24.08 9.12 -7.03
CA ILE A 109 23.46 9.14 -8.35
C ILE A 109 23.59 10.53 -8.97
N MET A 110 24.26 10.62 -10.11
CA MET A 110 24.29 11.85 -10.89
C MET A 110 23.10 11.92 -11.84
N LEU A 111 22.18 12.84 -11.56
CA LEU A 111 21.01 13.09 -12.42
C LEU A 111 21.10 14.47 -13.09
N PRO A 112 20.80 14.59 -14.39
CA PRO A 112 20.68 15.88 -15.06
C PRO A 112 19.69 16.80 -14.33
N LYS A 113 20.00 18.09 -14.21
CA LYS A 113 19.13 19.08 -13.52
C LYS A 113 17.71 19.15 -14.11
N SER A 114 17.55 18.79 -15.38
CA SER A 114 16.26 18.77 -16.08
C SER A 114 15.34 17.62 -15.68
N VAL A 115 15.86 16.60 -14.99
CA VAL A 115 15.08 15.45 -14.56
C VAL A 115 14.44 15.78 -13.22
N THR A 116 13.14 16.07 -13.23
CA THR A 116 12.34 16.38 -12.03
C THR A 116 11.34 15.29 -11.69
N LYS A 117 11.07 14.40 -12.66
CA LYS A 117 10.11 13.28 -12.51
C LYS A 117 10.66 12.03 -13.17
N GLY A 118 10.13 10.89 -12.73
CA GLY A 118 10.44 9.58 -13.30
C GLY A 118 9.56 8.50 -12.71
N LYS A 119 10.07 7.28 -12.71
CA LYS A 119 9.41 6.11 -12.12
C LYS A 119 10.40 5.28 -11.33
N ILE A 120 9.97 4.76 -10.19
CA ILE A 120 10.72 3.75 -9.45
C ILE A 120 10.13 2.39 -9.78
N VAL A 121 10.93 1.52 -10.37
CA VAL A 121 10.55 0.17 -10.78
C VAL A 121 11.13 -0.83 -9.80
N LYS A 122 10.28 -1.64 -9.19
CA LYS A 122 10.67 -2.76 -8.34
C LYS A 122 10.70 -4.04 -9.16
N THR A 123 11.84 -4.69 -9.18
CA THR A 123 12.02 -6.00 -9.81
C THR A 123 12.27 -7.04 -8.72
N VAL A 124 11.53 -8.14 -8.76
CA VAL A 124 11.78 -9.29 -7.88
C VAL A 124 12.77 -10.20 -8.59
N LEU A 125 13.93 -10.35 -8.00
CA LEU A 125 14.95 -11.32 -8.40
C LEU A 125 14.66 -12.63 -7.68
N GLY A 126 15.25 -13.75 -8.10
CA GLY A 126 15.06 -15.05 -7.44
C GLY A 126 15.28 -14.99 -5.92
N GLU A 127 14.73 -15.94 -5.17
CA GLU A 127 14.85 -16.07 -3.70
C GLU A 127 14.31 -14.89 -2.86
N GLY A 128 13.37 -14.11 -3.42
CA GLY A 128 12.77 -12.99 -2.70
C GLY A 128 13.59 -11.70 -2.67
N ASN A 129 14.77 -11.69 -3.29
CA ASN A 129 15.57 -10.49 -3.45
C ASN A 129 14.86 -9.47 -4.33
N LYS A 130 14.99 -8.19 -3.99
CA LYS A 130 14.31 -7.09 -4.68
C LYS A 130 15.35 -6.06 -5.13
N ARG A 131 15.25 -5.66 -6.40
CA ARG A 131 16.02 -4.55 -6.96
C ARG A 131 15.08 -3.37 -7.25
N TYR A 132 15.55 -2.17 -7.00
CA TYR A 132 14.84 -0.94 -7.29
C TYR A 132 15.64 -0.13 -8.30
N ASP A 133 15.00 0.27 -9.37
CA ASP A 133 15.59 1.01 -10.47
C ASP A 133 14.86 2.34 -10.66
N PHE A 134 15.57 3.41 -10.98
CA PHE A 134 14.95 4.69 -11.34
C PHE A 134 14.98 4.89 -12.84
N GLN A 135 13.81 5.15 -13.43
CA GLN A 135 13.66 5.36 -14.86
C GLN A 135 13.14 6.78 -15.12
N PHE A 136 13.76 7.45 -16.07
CA PHE A 136 13.33 8.77 -16.51
C PHE A 136 13.54 8.95 -18.03
N VAL A 137 12.89 9.96 -18.59
CA VAL A 137 13.06 10.32 -19.99
C VAL A 137 13.96 11.55 -20.06
N ASN A 138 15.01 11.49 -20.87
CA ASN A 138 15.91 12.61 -21.06
C ASN A 138 15.29 13.66 -22.02
N LYS A 139 15.96 14.82 -22.17
CA LYS A 139 15.52 15.89 -23.08
C LYS A 139 15.37 15.48 -24.55
N ARG A 140 16.02 14.38 -24.96
CA ARG A 140 15.97 13.85 -26.32
C ARG A 140 14.89 12.79 -26.51
N GLY A 141 14.08 12.50 -25.46
CA GLY A 141 13.02 11.50 -25.48
C GLY A 141 13.46 10.06 -25.22
N TYR A 142 14.74 9.83 -24.90
CA TYR A 142 15.23 8.48 -24.60
C TYR A 142 14.97 8.12 -23.14
N LYS A 143 14.47 6.90 -22.93
CA LYS A 143 14.31 6.31 -21.59
C LYS A 143 15.67 5.90 -21.07
N ILE A 144 16.02 6.41 -19.90
CA ILE A 144 17.25 6.08 -19.17
C ILE A 144 16.88 5.36 -17.90
N THR A 145 17.63 4.33 -17.55
CA THR A 145 17.43 3.55 -16.31
C THR A 145 18.70 3.63 -15.47
N VAL A 146 18.55 4.02 -14.22
CA VAL A 146 19.56 3.91 -13.17
C VAL A 146 19.24 2.67 -12.38
N GLU A 147 20.00 1.62 -12.57
CA GLU A 147 19.78 0.32 -11.95
C GLU A 147 20.35 0.25 -10.54
N GLY A 148 19.70 -0.52 -9.66
CA GLY A 148 20.23 -0.87 -8.36
C GLY A 148 20.35 0.30 -7.39
N LEU A 149 19.26 1.03 -7.13
CA LEU A 149 19.27 2.19 -6.21
C LEU A 149 19.86 1.86 -4.83
N SER A 150 19.59 0.65 -4.31
CA SER A 150 20.11 0.21 -3.02
C SER A 150 21.61 -0.03 -2.99
N GLU A 151 22.22 -0.23 -4.16
CA GLU A 151 23.66 -0.45 -4.31
C GLU A 151 24.43 0.86 -4.56
N LYS A 152 23.71 1.83 -5.15
CA LYS A 152 24.30 3.14 -5.49
C LYS A 152 24.29 4.14 -4.34
N PHE A 153 23.34 4.02 -3.44
CA PHE A 153 23.28 4.87 -2.26
C PHE A 153 24.00 4.22 -1.07
N ASN A 154 24.67 5.04 -0.26
CA ASN A 154 25.34 4.57 0.94
C ASN A 154 24.36 3.78 1.85
N PRO A 155 24.74 2.60 2.37
CA PRO A 155 23.91 1.75 3.22
C PRO A 155 23.32 2.46 4.45
N GLU A 156 24.01 3.43 5.04
CA GLU A 156 23.47 4.21 6.17
C GLU A 156 22.24 5.00 5.75
N TYR A 157 22.28 5.68 4.60
CA TYR A 157 21.16 6.45 4.09
C TYR A 157 19.99 5.54 3.68
N TRP A 158 20.29 4.33 3.22
CA TRP A 158 19.29 3.33 2.91
C TRP A 158 18.45 2.93 4.13
N ASN A 159 19.07 2.81 5.31
CA ASN A 159 18.36 2.50 6.55
C ASN A 159 17.43 3.64 6.98
N TYR A 160 17.88 4.90 6.89
CA TYR A 160 17.01 6.06 7.14
C TYR A 160 15.88 6.17 6.12
N ALA A 161 16.15 5.91 4.85
CA ALA A 161 15.13 5.89 3.81
C ALA A 161 14.06 4.81 4.06
N LYS A 162 14.44 3.63 4.54
CA LYS A 162 13.50 2.58 4.97
C LYS A 162 12.63 3.02 6.14
N LEU A 163 13.23 3.66 7.15
CA LEU A 163 12.49 4.17 8.30
C LEU A 163 11.46 5.21 7.87
N ILE A 164 11.88 6.21 7.09
CA ILE A 164 10.97 7.25 6.57
C ILE A 164 9.86 6.63 5.73
N SER A 165 10.19 5.71 4.83
CA SER A 165 9.20 5.01 4.01
C SER A 165 8.21 4.20 4.85
N GLY A 166 8.64 3.66 5.99
CA GLY A 166 7.76 3.00 6.97
C GLY A 166 6.79 3.95 7.65
N VAL A 167 7.21 5.19 7.89
CA VAL A 167 6.35 6.23 8.50
C VAL A 167 5.34 6.80 7.52
N LEU A 168 5.67 6.82 6.21
CA LEU A 168 4.80 7.34 5.15
C LEU A 168 3.65 6.39 4.79
N ARG A 169 3.76 5.12 5.09
CA ARG A 169 2.77 4.05 4.85
C ARG A 169 1.78 3.95 6.00
#